data_20d9ab6a992e58a2863c4b35513e3de0
#
_entry.id   20d9ab6a992e58a2863c4b35513e3de0
#
_cell.length_a   1.000
_cell.length_b   1.000
_cell.length_c   1.000
_cell.angle_alpha   90.00
_cell.angle_beta   90.00
_cell.angle_gamma   90.00
#
_symmetry.space_group_name_H-M   'P 1'
#
loop_
_entity.id
_entity.type
_entity.pdbx_description
1 polymer ?
#
loop_
_entity_poly.entity_id
_entity_poly.type
_entity_poly.pdbx_seq_one_letter_code
_entity_poly.pdbx_strand_id
1 'polypeptide(L)'
;MNIKEKNKQFLQIIDINPDLKKRRDELVKGQHPETLVITCSDSRVVPEMIFNCTLGDIFVIRTAGNVINEGELATVEYAIEHLKVKHIIVLGHTHCGAVHAAINNEHGMYLDPILKRIRKNISIITDETMASKMNSIGEVNYLKEKFPNYEGTIESMMYDLDTSEVF
;
A
#
# COMPACT_ATOMS: atom_id res chain seq x y z
N MET A 1 5.77 -19.61 -14.96
CA MET A 1 5.46 -19.92 -13.53
C MET A 1 4.02 -20.43 -13.45
N ASN A 2 3.78 -21.60 -12.85
CA ASN A 2 2.42 -22.11 -12.63
C ASN A 2 1.92 -21.65 -11.23
N ILE A 3 0.99 -20.72 -11.22
CA ILE A 3 0.44 -20.14 -9.97
C ILE A 3 -0.29 -21.19 -9.12
N LYS A 4 -0.98 -22.16 -9.74
CA LYS A 4 -1.66 -23.23 -9.00
C LYS A 4 -0.66 -24.14 -8.26
N GLU A 5 0.49 -24.42 -8.87
CA GLU A 5 1.55 -25.19 -8.19
C GLU A 5 2.16 -24.40 -7.02
N LYS A 6 2.32 -23.08 -7.16
CA LYS A 6 2.74 -22.22 -6.04
C LYS A 6 1.73 -22.23 -4.89
N ASN A 7 0.44 -22.23 -5.20
CA ASN A 7 -0.59 -22.35 -4.17
C ASN A 7 -0.53 -23.70 -3.42
N LYS A 8 -0.26 -24.82 -4.12
CA LYS A 8 -0.07 -26.10 -3.44
C LYS A 8 1.11 -26.08 -2.45
N GLN A 9 2.21 -25.40 -2.79
CA GLN A 9 3.33 -25.21 -1.86
C GLN A 9 2.90 -24.36 -0.64
N PHE A 10 2.11 -23.34 -0.85
CA PHE A 10 1.55 -22.55 0.26
C PHE A 10 0.65 -23.39 1.18
N LEU A 11 -0.19 -24.26 0.64
CA LEU A 11 -1.01 -25.19 1.44
C LEU A 11 -0.14 -26.11 2.31
N GLN A 12 0.98 -26.61 1.77
CA GLN A 12 1.93 -27.40 2.56
C GLN A 12 2.53 -26.60 3.73
N ILE A 13 2.85 -25.31 3.50
CA ILE A 13 3.35 -24.42 4.57
C ILE A 13 2.29 -24.28 5.67
N ILE A 14 1.03 -24.07 5.31
CA ILE A 14 -0.07 -24.00 6.29
C ILE A 14 -0.22 -25.30 7.06
N ASP A 15 -0.16 -26.45 6.39
CA ASP A 15 -0.36 -27.76 7.02
C ASP A 15 0.72 -28.13 8.03
N ILE A 16 1.98 -27.70 7.80
CA ILE A 16 3.09 -27.96 8.71
C ILE A 16 3.26 -26.88 9.80
N ASN A 17 2.49 -25.79 9.77
CA ASN A 17 2.52 -24.71 10.73
C ASN A 17 1.18 -24.63 11.49
N PRO A 18 1.09 -25.21 12.70
CA PRO A 18 -0.17 -25.24 13.46
C PRO A 18 -0.72 -23.85 13.79
N ASP A 19 0.16 -22.88 14.08
CA ASP A 19 -0.25 -21.52 14.44
C ASP A 19 -0.85 -20.80 13.22
N LEU A 20 -0.21 -20.91 12.05
CA LEU A 20 -0.72 -20.33 10.82
C LEU A 20 -2.05 -20.99 10.39
N LYS A 21 -2.16 -22.30 10.57
CA LYS A 21 -3.39 -23.04 10.31
C LYS A 21 -4.53 -22.56 11.21
N LYS A 22 -4.28 -22.46 12.51
CA LYS A 22 -5.25 -21.96 13.50
C LYS A 22 -5.67 -20.53 13.14
N ARG A 23 -4.72 -19.65 12.86
CA ARG A 23 -4.98 -18.26 12.45
C ARG A 23 -5.88 -18.19 11.21
N ARG A 24 -5.57 -18.97 10.17
CA ARG A 24 -6.43 -19.06 8.97
C ARG A 24 -7.85 -19.49 9.31
N ASP A 25 -8.01 -20.53 10.13
CA ASP A 25 -9.33 -21.08 10.46
C ASP A 25 -10.17 -20.07 11.28
N GLU A 26 -9.55 -19.27 12.14
CA GLU A 26 -10.19 -18.17 12.86
C GLU A 26 -10.65 -17.07 11.89
N LEU A 27 -9.79 -16.69 10.93
CA LEU A 27 -10.06 -15.62 9.96
C LEU A 27 -11.11 -15.97 8.90
N VAL A 28 -11.47 -17.24 8.72
CA VAL A 28 -12.60 -17.64 7.86
C VAL A 28 -13.91 -16.98 8.31
N LYS A 29 -14.07 -16.67 9.59
CA LYS A 29 -15.27 -16.06 10.18
C LYS A 29 -15.30 -14.53 10.03
N GLY A 30 -14.19 -13.90 9.72
CA GLY A 30 -14.06 -12.45 9.58
C GLY A 30 -12.62 -11.98 9.79
N GLN A 31 -12.36 -10.71 9.44
CA GLN A 31 -11.07 -10.07 9.62
C GLN A 31 -11.23 -8.81 10.48
N HIS A 32 -10.20 -8.50 11.26
CA HIS A 32 -10.16 -7.34 12.15
C HIS A 32 -8.76 -6.70 12.14
N PRO A 33 -8.24 -6.27 10.97
CA PRO A 33 -6.95 -5.59 10.90
C PRO A 33 -7.03 -4.24 11.61
N GLU A 34 -6.00 -3.90 12.38
CA GLU A 34 -5.93 -2.57 13.01
C GLU A 34 -5.31 -1.52 12.09
N THR A 35 -4.61 -1.94 11.03
CA THR A 35 -3.85 -1.06 10.13
C THR A 35 -4.25 -1.28 8.68
N LEU A 36 -4.50 -0.18 7.96
CA LEU A 36 -4.57 -0.11 6.52
C LEU A 36 -3.22 0.37 5.98
N VAL A 37 -2.63 -0.38 5.06
CA VAL A 37 -1.43 0.03 4.32
C VAL A 37 -1.80 0.31 2.86
N ILE A 38 -1.52 1.52 2.38
CA ILE A 38 -1.69 1.92 0.98
C ILE A 38 -0.31 2.05 0.37
N THR A 39 0.01 1.25 -0.63
CA THR A 39 1.37 1.20 -1.19
C THR A 39 1.40 0.95 -2.69
N CYS A 40 2.62 0.94 -3.25
CA CYS A 40 2.82 0.68 -4.66
C CYS A 40 2.51 -0.78 -5.03
N SER A 41 2.03 -0.97 -6.27
CA SER A 41 1.89 -2.30 -6.89
C SER A 41 3.23 -2.92 -7.30
N ASP A 42 4.36 -2.24 -7.08
CA ASP A 42 5.70 -2.74 -7.36
C ASP A 42 5.92 -4.11 -6.72
N SER A 43 6.35 -5.09 -7.50
CA SER A 43 6.49 -6.48 -7.06
C SER A 43 7.55 -6.68 -5.97
N ARG A 44 8.44 -5.70 -5.78
CA ARG A 44 9.47 -5.68 -4.72
C ARG A 44 8.94 -5.15 -3.39
N VAL A 45 7.77 -4.51 -3.39
CA VAL A 45 7.12 -3.93 -2.20
C VAL A 45 6.00 -4.84 -1.74
N VAL A 46 6.24 -5.65 -0.73
CA VAL A 46 5.28 -6.61 -0.17
C VAL A 46 5.05 -6.23 1.30
N PRO A 47 3.99 -5.48 1.62
CA PRO A 47 3.77 -4.93 2.96
C PRO A 47 3.81 -5.96 4.08
N GLU A 48 3.21 -7.13 3.85
CA GLU A 48 3.20 -8.21 4.82
C GLU A 48 4.61 -8.68 5.19
N MET A 49 5.52 -8.72 4.21
CA MET A 49 6.93 -9.07 4.47
C MET A 49 7.69 -7.93 5.12
N ILE A 50 7.48 -6.69 4.64
CA ILE A 50 8.17 -5.48 5.12
C ILE A 50 7.89 -5.26 6.62
N PHE A 51 6.64 -5.42 7.03
CA PHE A 51 6.21 -5.22 8.43
C PHE A 51 6.20 -6.51 9.25
N ASN A 52 6.72 -7.62 8.71
CA ASN A 52 6.70 -8.94 9.37
C ASN A 52 5.30 -9.33 9.88
N CYS A 53 4.30 -9.08 9.04
CA CYS A 53 2.90 -9.37 9.31
C CYS A 53 2.50 -10.74 8.75
N THR A 54 1.44 -11.31 9.32
CA THR A 54 0.85 -12.57 8.87
C THR A 54 -0.61 -12.36 8.43
N LEU A 55 -1.32 -13.47 8.16
CA LEU A 55 -2.71 -13.44 7.70
C LEU A 55 -3.60 -12.60 8.63
N GLY A 56 -4.27 -11.60 8.05
CA GLY A 56 -5.27 -10.78 8.73
C GLY A 56 -4.74 -9.67 9.63
N ASP A 57 -3.41 -9.45 9.70
CA ASP A 57 -2.82 -8.40 10.54
C ASP A 57 -3.00 -7.01 9.92
N ILE A 58 -2.90 -6.90 8.61
CA ILE A 58 -3.05 -5.63 7.88
C ILE A 58 -4.06 -5.77 6.73
N PHE A 59 -4.73 -4.67 6.42
CA PHE A 59 -5.53 -4.52 5.21
C PHE A 59 -4.73 -3.71 4.19
N VAL A 60 -4.66 -4.16 2.92
CA VAL A 60 -3.71 -3.60 1.97
C VAL A 60 -4.42 -3.12 0.70
N ILE A 61 -4.13 -1.87 0.30
CA ILE A 61 -4.45 -1.31 -1.02
C ILE A 61 -3.15 -1.15 -1.80
N ARG A 62 -3.12 -1.61 -3.05
CA ARG A 62 -1.95 -1.48 -3.92
C ARG A 62 -2.33 -0.87 -5.27
N THR A 63 -1.66 0.23 -5.60
CA THR A 63 -1.83 0.96 -6.87
C THR A 63 -0.48 1.39 -7.41
N ALA A 64 -0.35 1.69 -8.70
CA ALA A 64 0.91 2.23 -9.21
C ALA A 64 1.23 3.58 -8.54
N GLY A 65 2.44 3.68 -7.94
CA GLY A 65 2.87 4.88 -7.22
C GLY A 65 2.04 5.21 -5.96
N ASN A 66 1.40 4.22 -5.33
CA ASN A 66 0.52 4.42 -4.15
C ASN A 66 -0.53 5.52 -4.30
N VAL A 67 -0.96 5.80 -5.55
CA VAL A 67 -1.94 6.84 -5.88
C VAL A 67 -3.33 6.41 -5.46
N ILE A 68 -4.08 7.35 -4.86
CA ILE A 68 -5.44 7.13 -4.36
C ILE A 68 -6.43 7.86 -5.28
N ASN A 69 -7.26 7.11 -5.99
CA ASN A 69 -8.37 7.60 -6.80
C ASN A 69 -9.71 7.28 -6.10
N GLU A 70 -10.83 7.51 -6.76
CA GLU A 70 -12.16 7.27 -6.19
C GLU A 70 -12.40 5.82 -5.77
N GLY A 71 -11.89 4.85 -6.53
CA GLY A 71 -12.01 3.43 -6.19
C GLY A 71 -11.27 3.06 -4.90
N GLU A 72 -10.08 3.61 -4.71
CA GLU A 72 -9.30 3.41 -3.49
C GLU A 72 -9.95 4.13 -2.31
N LEU A 73 -10.54 5.33 -2.51
CA LEU A 73 -11.28 6.04 -1.45
C LEU A 73 -12.45 5.20 -0.91
N ALA A 74 -13.20 4.51 -1.79
CA ALA A 74 -14.27 3.61 -1.35
C ALA A 74 -13.73 2.45 -0.49
N THR A 75 -12.54 1.94 -0.82
CA THR A 75 -11.87 0.88 -0.03
C THR A 75 -11.34 1.43 1.30
N VAL A 76 -10.85 2.67 1.34
CA VAL A 76 -10.45 3.36 2.59
C VAL A 76 -11.67 3.57 3.49
N GLU A 77 -12.80 4.05 2.93
CA GLU A 77 -14.05 4.20 3.67
C GLU A 77 -14.52 2.88 4.28
N TYR A 78 -14.46 1.79 3.50
CA TYR A 78 -14.75 0.45 4.00
C TYR A 78 -13.84 0.06 5.18
N ALA A 79 -12.54 0.32 5.09
CA ALA A 79 -11.58 0.04 6.15
C ALA A 79 -11.90 0.85 7.43
N ILE A 80 -12.24 2.12 7.29
CA ILE A 80 -12.62 3.00 8.41
C ILE A 80 -13.95 2.57 9.03
N GLU A 81 -15.00 2.43 8.20
CA GLU A 81 -16.36 2.28 8.70
C GLU A 81 -16.72 0.84 9.09
N HIS A 82 -16.22 -0.14 8.37
CA HIS A 82 -16.57 -1.55 8.59
C HIS A 82 -15.49 -2.33 9.34
N LEU A 83 -14.21 -2.13 9.00
CA LEU A 83 -13.11 -2.83 9.68
C LEU A 83 -12.63 -2.08 10.93
N LYS A 84 -12.98 -0.78 11.07
CA LYS A 84 -12.61 0.07 12.20
C LYS A 84 -11.08 0.13 12.41
N VAL A 85 -10.33 0.23 11.31
CA VAL A 85 -8.87 0.41 11.38
C VAL A 85 -8.52 1.66 12.19
N LYS A 86 -7.42 1.60 12.92
CA LYS A 86 -6.93 2.69 13.78
C LYS A 86 -5.80 3.47 13.14
N HIS A 87 -5.10 2.82 12.19
CA HIS A 87 -3.91 3.39 11.55
C HIS A 87 -4.03 3.25 10.04
N ILE A 88 -3.69 4.32 9.33
CA ILE A 88 -3.58 4.33 7.87
C ILE A 88 -2.15 4.77 7.54
N ILE A 89 -1.41 3.92 6.85
CA ILE A 89 -0.04 4.15 6.40
C ILE A 89 -0.04 4.27 4.88
N VAL A 90 0.46 5.39 4.36
CA VAL A 90 0.80 5.52 2.94
C VAL A 90 2.28 5.23 2.79
N LEU A 91 2.60 4.03 2.31
CA LEU A 91 3.97 3.55 2.15
C LEU A 91 4.47 3.80 0.73
N GLY A 92 5.32 4.82 0.57
CA GLY A 92 6.12 5.03 -0.63
C GLY A 92 7.36 4.14 -0.64
N HIS A 93 8.13 4.17 -1.73
CA HIS A 93 9.39 3.44 -1.80
C HIS A 93 10.39 4.12 -2.74
N THR A 94 11.68 3.84 -2.55
CA THR A 94 12.74 4.27 -3.47
C THR A 94 12.62 3.58 -4.83
N HIS A 95 13.16 4.17 -5.89
CA HIS A 95 13.13 3.63 -7.26
C HIS A 95 11.71 3.29 -7.78
N CYS A 96 10.74 4.13 -7.48
CA CYS A 96 9.36 3.94 -7.92
C CYS A 96 9.19 4.27 -9.41
N GLY A 97 8.88 3.26 -10.23
CA GLY A 97 8.71 3.45 -11.68
C GLY A 97 7.61 4.44 -12.06
N ALA A 98 6.52 4.53 -11.30
CA ALA A 98 5.45 5.49 -11.56
C ALA A 98 5.89 6.94 -11.24
N VAL A 99 6.70 7.13 -10.19
CA VAL A 99 7.29 8.45 -9.87
C VAL A 99 8.32 8.84 -10.93
N HIS A 100 9.18 7.91 -11.34
CA HIS A 100 10.13 8.12 -12.45
C HIS A 100 9.40 8.57 -13.74
N ALA A 101 8.35 7.86 -14.13
CA ALA A 101 7.53 8.22 -15.30
C ALA A 101 6.89 9.62 -15.16
N ALA A 102 6.45 9.98 -13.96
CA ALA A 102 5.88 11.31 -13.70
C ALA A 102 6.92 12.43 -13.83
N ILE A 103 8.14 12.24 -13.31
CA ILE A 103 9.26 13.18 -13.42
C ILE A 103 9.65 13.38 -14.89
N ASN A 104 9.69 12.30 -15.66
CA ASN A 104 10.08 12.33 -17.08
C ASN A 104 8.94 12.77 -18.03
N ASN A 105 7.80 13.22 -17.49
CA ASN A 105 6.65 13.66 -18.27
C ASN A 105 6.15 12.59 -19.26
N GLU A 106 6.22 11.33 -18.89
CA GLU A 106 5.65 10.25 -19.68
C GLU A 106 4.11 10.38 -19.77
N HIS A 107 3.53 9.78 -20.80
CA HIS A 107 2.10 9.84 -21.07
C HIS A 107 1.55 8.48 -21.48
N GLY A 108 0.27 8.28 -21.20
CA GLY A 108 -0.48 7.11 -21.64
C GLY A 108 -1.95 7.25 -21.31
N MET A 109 -2.81 6.79 -22.21
CA MET A 109 -4.26 6.99 -22.10
C MET A 109 -4.82 6.63 -20.72
N TYR A 110 -4.42 5.50 -20.15
CA TYR A 110 -4.86 5.03 -18.83
C TYR A 110 -3.85 5.33 -17.71
N LEU A 111 -2.64 5.73 -18.08
CA LEU A 111 -1.57 6.07 -17.13
C LEU A 111 -1.65 7.53 -16.67
N ASP A 112 -2.11 8.43 -17.54
CA ASP A 112 -2.17 9.86 -17.28
C ASP A 112 -2.88 10.26 -15.98
N PRO A 113 -4.01 9.67 -15.57
CA PRO A 113 -4.63 10.02 -14.29
C PRO A 113 -3.70 9.81 -13.09
N ILE A 114 -2.93 8.72 -13.09
CA ILE A 114 -1.94 8.41 -12.06
C ILE A 114 -0.78 9.40 -12.11
N LEU A 115 -0.19 9.61 -13.29
CA LEU A 115 0.96 10.51 -13.46
C LEU A 115 0.60 11.96 -13.14
N LYS A 116 -0.59 12.43 -13.51
CA LYS A 116 -1.08 13.77 -13.15
C LYS A 116 -1.18 13.95 -11.64
N ARG A 117 -1.66 12.93 -10.95
CA ARG A 117 -1.76 12.94 -9.49
C ARG A 117 -0.39 13.02 -8.85
N ILE A 118 0.55 12.17 -9.28
CA ILE A 118 1.95 12.20 -8.80
C ILE A 118 2.56 13.58 -9.08
N ARG A 119 2.49 14.10 -10.32
CA ARG A 119 3.02 15.42 -10.67
C ARG A 119 2.46 16.55 -9.80
N LYS A 120 1.17 16.49 -9.45
CA LYS A 120 0.58 17.45 -8.50
C LYS A 120 1.24 17.40 -7.13
N ASN A 121 1.54 16.20 -6.65
CA ASN A 121 2.13 15.98 -5.32
C ASN A 121 3.63 16.37 -5.28
N ILE A 122 4.40 16.07 -6.35
CA ILE A 122 5.85 16.28 -6.38
C ILE A 122 6.26 17.70 -6.86
N SER A 123 5.35 18.44 -7.54
CA SER A 123 5.64 19.77 -8.09
C SER A 123 6.85 19.76 -9.03
N ILE A 124 7.93 20.48 -8.69
CA ILE A 124 9.16 20.60 -9.48
C ILE A 124 10.30 19.68 -9.02
N ILE A 125 10.03 18.77 -8.10
CA ILE A 125 11.06 17.87 -7.54
C ILE A 125 11.43 16.83 -8.58
N THR A 126 12.75 16.71 -8.86
CA THR A 126 13.32 15.77 -9.82
C THR A 126 14.17 14.66 -9.18
N ASP A 127 14.55 14.80 -7.91
CA ASP A 127 15.16 13.72 -7.14
C ASP A 127 14.09 12.64 -6.85
N GLU A 128 14.33 11.42 -7.31
CA GLU A 128 13.34 10.35 -7.29
C GLU A 128 12.92 9.93 -5.88
N THR A 129 13.88 9.90 -4.94
CA THR A 129 13.60 9.52 -3.55
C THR A 129 12.77 10.58 -2.86
N MET A 130 13.15 11.85 -3.03
CA MET A 130 12.38 12.97 -2.48
C MET A 130 11.00 13.06 -3.14
N ALA A 131 10.90 12.86 -4.46
CA ALA A 131 9.64 12.86 -5.18
C ALA A 131 8.72 11.73 -4.69
N SER A 132 9.23 10.52 -4.48
CA SER A 132 8.47 9.41 -3.92
C SER A 132 7.95 9.74 -2.51
N LYS A 133 8.77 10.36 -1.67
CA LYS A 133 8.38 10.82 -0.34
C LYS A 133 7.29 11.89 -0.40
N MET A 134 7.46 12.90 -1.26
CA MET A 134 6.48 13.97 -1.42
C MET A 134 5.16 13.47 -2.00
N ASN A 135 5.21 12.48 -2.90
CA ASN A 135 4.01 11.81 -3.40
C ASN A 135 3.24 11.14 -2.25
N SER A 136 3.90 10.37 -1.39
CA SER A 136 3.25 9.72 -0.23
C SER A 136 2.66 10.74 0.75
N ILE A 137 3.36 11.83 1.03
CA ILE A 137 2.86 12.95 1.86
C ILE A 137 1.64 13.60 1.20
N GLY A 138 1.66 13.79 -0.12
CA GLY A 138 0.53 14.33 -0.89
C GLY A 138 -0.72 13.46 -0.76
N GLU A 139 -0.56 12.14 -0.81
CA GLU A 139 -1.67 11.19 -0.62
C GLU A 139 -2.19 11.18 0.83
N VAL A 140 -1.32 11.31 1.83
CA VAL A 140 -1.73 11.50 3.24
C VAL A 140 -2.58 12.76 3.40
N ASN A 141 -2.15 13.89 2.82
CA ASN A 141 -2.91 15.14 2.89
C ASN A 141 -4.29 15.00 2.22
N TYR A 142 -4.33 14.28 1.10
CA TYR A 142 -5.59 14.00 0.41
C TYR A 142 -6.54 13.15 1.26
N LEU A 143 -6.05 12.11 1.92
CA LEU A 143 -6.87 11.30 2.82
C LEU A 143 -7.40 12.12 3.99
N LYS A 144 -6.57 12.97 4.60
CA LYS A 144 -7.00 13.86 5.69
C LYS A 144 -8.09 14.85 5.25
N GLU A 145 -8.01 15.33 4.00
CA GLU A 145 -9.05 16.17 3.41
C GLU A 145 -10.36 15.40 3.20
N LYS A 146 -10.28 14.14 2.73
CA LYS A 146 -11.47 13.31 2.44
C LYS A 146 -12.12 12.73 3.69
N PHE A 147 -11.35 12.45 4.72
CA PHE A 147 -11.80 11.85 5.98
C PHE A 147 -11.48 12.73 7.19
N PRO A 148 -12.02 13.98 7.24
CA PRO A 148 -11.66 14.95 8.30
C PRO A 148 -12.08 14.54 9.71
N ASN A 149 -13.03 13.61 9.81
CA ASN A 149 -13.57 13.11 11.08
C ASN A 149 -12.95 11.75 11.50
N TYR A 150 -11.95 11.25 10.76
CA TYR A 150 -11.29 10.02 11.14
C TYR A 150 -10.41 10.27 12.38
N GLU A 151 -10.71 9.56 13.47
CA GLU A 151 -10.03 9.74 14.77
C GLU A 151 -8.70 8.95 14.88
N GLY A 152 -8.41 8.07 13.92
CA GLY A 152 -7.14 7.32 13.87
C GLY A 152 -5.99 8.13 13.31
N THR A 153 -4.83 7.48 13.12
CA THR A 153 -3.65 8.11 12.53
C THR A 153 -3.60 7.91 11.02
N ILE A 154 -3.19 8.94 10.28
CA ILE A 154 -2.85 8.85 8.85
C ILE A 154 -1.43 9.40 8.69
N GLU A 155 -0.50 8.55 8.29
CA GLU A 155 0.92 8.91 8.18
C GLU A 155 1.57 8.38 6.90
N SER A 156 2.69 8.99 6.52
CA SER A 156 3.52 8.61 5.38
C SER A 156 4.78 7.94 5.90
N MET A 157 5.15 6.81 5.27
CA MET A 157 6.41 6.12 5.47
C MET A 157 7.08 5.85 4.12
N MET A 158 8.38 5.61 4.15
CA MET A 158 9.15 5.24 2.97
C MET A 158 9.84 3.90 3.20
N TYR A 159 9.76 3.02 2.20
CA TYR A 159 10.53 1.78 2.16
C TYR A 159 11.72 1.93 1.22
N ASP A 160 12.89 1.69 1.73
CA ASP A 160 14.13 1.70 0.96
C ASP A 160 14.38 0.31 0.36
N LEU A 161 14.40 0.23 -0.98
CA LEU A 161 14.64 -1.03 -1.70
C LEU A 161 16.09 -1.51 -1.61
N ASP A 162 17.05 -0.61 -1.33
CA ASP A 162 18.47 -0.96 -1.25
C ASP A 162 18.82 -1.52 0.14
N THR A 163 18.24 -0.95 1.21
CA THR A 163 18.53 -1.34 2.60
C THR A 163 17.46 -2.21 3.25
N SER A 164 16.25 -2.25 2.67
CA SER A 164 15.06 -2.88 3.25
C SER A 164 14.56 -2.20 4.54
N GLU A 165 14.96 -0.97 4.80
CA GLU A 165 14.51 -0.19 5.95
C GLU A 165 13.23 0.60 5.63
N VAL A 166 12.41 0.84 6.66
CA VAL A 166 11.29 1.78 6.64
C VAL A 166 11.66 3.00 7.47
N PHE A 167 11.48 4.21 6.88
CA PHE A 167 11.85 5.49 7.50
C PHE A 167 10.82 6.59 7.25
#